data_97d31aafb1d11de182cf885f0d1249c2
#
_entry.id   97d31aafb1d11de182cf885f0d1249c2
#
_cell.length_a   1.000
_cell.length_b   1.000
_cell.length_c   1.000
_cell.angle_alpha   90.00
_cell.angle_beta   90.00
_cell.angle_gamma   90.00
#
_symmetry.space_group_name_H-M   'P 1'
#
loop_
_entity.id
_entity.type
_entity.pdbx_description
1 polymer ?
#
loop_
_entity_poly.entity_id
_entity_poly.type
_entity_poly.pdbx_seq_one_letter_code
_entity_poly.pdbx_strand_id
1 'polypeptide(L)'
;MKKAMTRALLTALAVLGLTTTGLAAASAEVQAKIEAKAKQLQWISTDPKVVAAVKEYNANPPAEAKAMSQDKWKGLQVLDPFVRSLSKNALAEYLKGKKDESWAELFVSGADGTKAALFSKSSNWSHKGKEKHDLPMKGKTYIGPVEMDASSGVEEAQVGLPVLDAGKPIGSVVVGLAVNKLK
;
A
#
# COMPACT_ATOMS: atom_id res chain seq x y z
N MET A 1 70.86 28.59 29.85
CA MET A 1 70.20 28.78 28.55
C MET A 1 69.67 27.41 28.10
N LYS A 2 68.37 27.12 28.31
CA LYS A 2 67.72 25.86 27.87
C LYS A 2 66.62 26.23 26.90
N LYS A 3 66.80 25.79 25.62
CA LYS A 3 65.80 25.99 24.56
C LYS A 3 64.71 24.93 24.72
N ALA A 4 63.47 25.37 24.90
CA ALA A 4 62.30 24.53 24.86
C ALA A 4 61.86 24.30 23.41
N MET A 5 61.77 23.04 22.97
CA MET A 5 61.19 22.64 21.67
C MET A 5 59.75 22.33 21.86
N THR A 6 58.90 23.17 21.30
CA THR A 6 57.46 22.93 21.26
C THR A 6 57.13 21.96 20.12
N ARG A 7 56.63 20.78 20.44
CA ARG A 7 56.08 19.82 19.46
C ARG A 7 54.62 20.19 19.17
N ALA A 8 54.33 20.60 17.96
CA ALA A 8 52.97 20.74 17.48
C ALA A 8 52.38 19.39 17.14
N LEU A 9 51.27 19.02 17.82
CA LEU A 9 50.48 17.85 17.51
C LEU A 9 49.45 18.20 16.44
N LEU A 10 49.63 17.72 15.22
CA LEU A 10 48.58 17.77 14.18
C LEU A 10 47.58 16.67 14.46
N THR A 11 46.40 17.02 14.89
CA THR A 11 45.24 16.13 14.98
C THR A 11 44.54 16.11 13.61
N ALA A 12 44.69 15.02 12.88
CA ALA A 12 43.91 14.81 11.66
C ALA A 12 42.48 14.38 12.02
N LEU A 13 41.54 15.23 11.75
CA LEU A 13 40.10 14.93 11.90
C LEU A 13 39.65 14.15 10.68
N ALA A 14 39.52 12.81 10.81
CA ALA A 14 38.91 11.98 9.79
C ALA A 14 37.40 12.20 9.79
N VAL A 15 36.90 12.95 8.80
CA VAL A 15 35.45 13.06 8.55
C VAL A 15 35.00 11.77 7.89
N LEU A 16 34.38 10.89 8.69
CA LEU A 16 33.64 9.74 8.17
C LEU A 16 32.38 10.29 7.49
N GLY A 17 32.40 10.33 6.17
CA GLY A 17 31.20 10.63 5.37
C GLY A 17 30.20 9.48 5.52
N LEU A 18 29.16 9.64 6.32
CA LEU A 18 27.97 8.79 6.25
C LEU A 18 27.29 9.06 4.91
N THR A 19 27.48 8.17 3.95
CA THR A 19 26.61 8.12 2.77
C THR A 19 25.26 7.54 3.22
N THR A 20 24.33 8.41 3.58
CA THR A 20 22.91 8.03 3.68
C THR A 20 22.44 7.76 2.25
N THR A 21 22.25 6.49 1.91
CA THR A 21 21.46 6.10 0.75
C THR A 21 19.99 6.49 1.06
N GLY A 22 19.69 7.77 0.95
CA GLY A 22 18.32 8.26 1.01
C GLY A 22 17.60 7.75 -0.24
N LEU A 23 16.47 7.05 -0.08
CA LEU A 23 15.51 6.90 -1.16
C LEU A 23 15.25 8.31 -1.70
N ALA A 24 15.52 8.52 -2.99
CA ALA A 24 15.24 9.81 -3.61
C ALA A 24 13.74 10.06 -3.51
N ALA A 25 13.35 11.15 -2.85
CA ALA A 25 11.95 11.56 -2.81
C ALA A 25 11.46 11.74 -4.27
N ALA A 26 10.23 11.31 -4.55
CA ALA A 26 9.62 11.53 -5.85
C ALA A 26 9.70 13.02 -6.22
N SER A 27 9.91 13.32 -7.51
CA SER A 27 9.92 14.71 -7.97
C SER A 27 8.57 15.38 -7.64
N ALA A 28 8.56 16.71 -7.48
CA ALA A 28 7.33 17.45 -7.21
C ALA A 28 6.25 17.20 -8.28
N GLU A 29 6.66 17.00 -9.54
CA GLU A 29 5.76 16.67 -10.63
C GLU A 29 5.11 15.30 -10.43
N VAL A 30 5.89 14.27 -10.10
CA VAL A 30 5.38 12.91 -9.83
C VAL A 30 4.44 12.93 -8.63
N GLN A 31 4.80 13.63 -7.56
CA GLN A 31 3.95 13.76 -6.38
C GLN A 31 2.60 14.43 -6.73
N ALA A 32 2.61 15.50 -7.53
CA ALA A 32 1.38 16.16 -7.97
C ALA A 32 0.48 15.23 -8.82
N LYS A 33 1.06 14.40 -9.69
CA LYS A 33 0.32 13.40 -10.47
C LYS A 33 -0.31 12.32 -9.57
N ILE A 34 0.42 11.83 -8.56
CA ILE A 34 -0.10 10.86 -7.58
C ILE A 34 -1.28 11.48 -6.82
N GLU A 35 -1.16 12.70 -6.33
CA GLU A 35 -2.23 13.41 -5.61
C GLU A 35 -3.47 13.65 -6.48
N ALA A 36 -3.26 14.05 -7.73
CA ALA A 36 -4.35 14.20 -8.70
C ALA A 36 -5.07 12.87 -8.94
N LYS A 37 -4.30 11.80 -9.08
CA LYS A 37 -4.86 10.45 -9.25
C LYS A 37 -5.60 9.98 -7.99
N ALA A 38 -5.06 10.22 -6.80
CA ALA A 38 -5.73 9.91 -5.55
C ALA A 38 -7.10 10.61 -5.42
N LYS A 39 -7.21 11.87 -5.88
CA LYS A 39 -8.49 12.59 -5.95
C LYS A 39 -9.47 11.92 -6.94
N GLN A 40 -8.99 11.49 -8.10
CA GLN A 40 -9.81 10.77 -9.09
C GLN A 40 -10.34 9.44 -8.56
N LEU A 41 -9.63 8.79 -7.64
CA LEU A 41 -10.00 7.50 -7.07
C LEU A 41 -11.04 7.59 -5.94
N GLN A 42 -11.37 8.80 -5.43
CA GLN A 42 -12.26 8.98 -4.28
C GLN A 42 -13.66 8.36 -4.46
N TRP A 43 -14.13 8.20 -5.70
CA TRP A 43 -15.41 7.54 -5.98
C TRP A 43 -15.50 6.13 -5.39
N ILE A 44 -14.36 5.42 -5.27
CA ILE A 44 -14.31 4.06 -4.73
C ILE A 44 -14.80 4.02 -3.28
N SER A 45 -14.55 5.08 -2.52
CA SER A 45 -14.89 5.17 -1.09
C SER A 45 -16.38 5.03 -0.80
N THR A 46 -17.23 5.46 -1.72
CA THR A 46 -18.70 5.47 -1.54
C THR A 46 -19.42 4.67 -2.62
N ASP A 47 -18.69 3.97 -3.49
CA ASP A 47 -19.32 3.14 -4.53
C ASP A 47 -20.20 2.06 -3.90
N PRO A 48 -21.49 1.98 -4.29
CA PRO A 48 -22.44 1.07 -3.64
C PRO A 48 -22.05 -0.40 -3.71
N LYS A 49 -21.36 -0.84 -4.79
CA LYS A 49 -20.92 -2.24 -4.94
C LYS A 49 -19.74 -2.53 -4.02
N VAL A 50 -18.82 -1.59 -3.89
CA VAL A 50 -17.67 -1.71 -2.97
C VAL A 50 -18.16 -1.73 -1.53
N VAL A 51 -19.03 -0.79 -1.16
CA VAL A 51 -19.62 -0.69 0.19
C VAL A 51 -20.37 -1.97 0.54
N ALA A 52 -21.28 -2.43 -0.33
CA ALA A 52 -22.06 -3.65 -0.09
C ALA A 52 -21.17 -4.89 0.08
N ALA A 53 -20.15 -5.05 -0.76
CA ALA A 53 -19.24 -6.19 -0.69
C ALA A 53 -18.40 -6.19 0.61
N VAL A 54 -17.92 -5.02 1.05
CA VAL A 54 -17.17 -4.91 2.31
C VAL A 54 -18.07 -5.10 3.53
N LYS A 55 -19.31 -4.63 3.49
CA LYS A 55 -20.31 -4.92 4.56
C LYS A 55 -20.56 -6.41 4.67
N GLU A 56 -20.80 -7.08 3.55
CA GLU A 56 -21.00 -8.54 3.54
C GLU A 56 -19.78 -9.28 4.05
N TYR A 57 -18.59 -8.92 3.60
CA TYR A 57 -17.36 -9.51 4.09
C TYR A 57 -17.17 -9.34 5.60
N ASN A 58 -17.46 -8.16 6.13
CA ASN A 58 -17.34 -7.90 7.58
C ASN A 58 -18.37 -8.70 8.40
N ALA A 59 -19.57 -8.88 7.88
CA ALA A 59 -20.62 -9.66 8.55
C ALA A 59 -20.37 -11.18 8.47
N ASN A 60 -19.98 -11.66 7.29
CA ASN A 60 -19.85 -13.06 6.95
C ASN A 60 -18.52 -13.37 6.26
N PRO A 61 -17.35 -13.17 6.91
CA PRO A 61 -16.08 -13.49 6.26
C PRO A 61 -15.99 -15.00 5.99
N PRO A 62 -15.49 -15.42 4.83
CA PRO A 62 -15.33 -16.84 4.48
C PRO A 62 -14.57 -17.61 5.57
N ALA A 63 -14.91 -18.88 5.77
CA ALA A 63 -14.26 -19.73 6.79
C ALA A 63 -12.73 -19.79 6.60
N GLU A 64 -12.27 -19.87 5.36
CA GLU A 64 -10.85 -19.85 5.02
C GLU A 64 -10.19 -18.51 5.39
N ALA A 65 -10.89 -17.37 5.20
CA ALA A 65 -10.40 -16.06 5.60
C ALA A 65 -10.24 -15.97 7.13
N LYS A 66 -11.21 -16.51 7.90
CA LYS A 66 -11.14 -16.56 9.37
C LYS A 66 -9.98 -17.44 9.86
N ALA A 67 -9.67 -18.52 9.17
CA ALA A 67 -8.61 -19.45 9.52
C ALA A 67 -7.23 -19.09 8.96
N MET A 68 -7.14 -18.02 8.16
CA MET A 68 -5.92 -17.60 7.47
C MET A 68 -4.98 -16.85 8.42
N SER A 69 -3.75 -17.36 8.53
CA SER A 69 -2.65 -16.64 9.17
C SER A 69 -1.70 -16.03 8.13
N GLN A 70 -0.84 -15.13 8.56
CA GLN A 70 0.20 -14.55 7.69
C GLN A 70 1.14 -15.62 7.13
N ASP A 71 1.50 -16.62 7.92
CA ASP A 71 2.42 -17.68 7.48
C ASP A 71 1.74 -18.63 6.49
N LYS A 72 0.48 -19.00 6.75
CA LYS A 72 -0.32 -19.74 5.76
C LYS A 72 -0.42 -18.97 4.44
N TRP A 73 -0.75 -17.67 4.51
CA TRP A 73 -0.85 -16.82 3.33
C TRP A 73 0.43 -16.79 2.51
N LYS A 74 1.60 -16.63 3.16
CA LYS A 74 2.90 -16.65 2.49
C LYS A 74 3.15 -17.96 1.73
N GLY A 75 2.70 -19.09 2.29
CA GLY A 75 2.84 -20.42 1.69
C GLY A 75 1.94 -20.68 0.49
N LEU A 76 0.84 -19.92 0.30
CA LEU A 76 -0.07 -20.11 -0.82
C LEU A 76 0.58 -19.66 -2.13
N GLN A 77 0.29 -20.41 -3.19
CA GLN A 77 0.66 -20.03 -4.55
C GLN A 77 -0.40 -19.09 -5.17
N VAL A 78 -0.03 -18.34 -6.21
CA VAL A 78 -0.96 -17.43 -6.92
C VAL A 78 -2.19 -18.17 -7.48
N LEU A 79 -2.01 -19.43 -7.87
CA LEU A 79 -3.09 -20.28 -8.42
C LEU A 79 -3.89 -21.03 -7.35
N ASP A 80 -3.56 -20.87 -6.07
CA ASP A 80 -4.31 -21.48 -4.98
C ASP A 80 -5.81 -21.12 -5.06
N PRO A 81 -6.72 -22.07 -4.84
CA PRO A 81 -8.16 -21.83 -4.92
C PRO A 81 -8.63 -20.65 -4.06
N PHE A 82 -8.10 -20.49 -2.84
CA PHE A 82 -8.45 -19.37 -1.98
C PHE A 82 -7.95 -18.04 -2.54
N VAL A 83 -6.71 -17.95 -3.03
CA VAL A 83 -6.19 -16.74 -3.68
C VAL A 83 -7.03 -16.39 -4.91
N ARG A 84 -7.39 -17.40 -5.70
CA ARG A 84 -8.26 -17.23 -6.88
C ARG A 84 -9.66 -16.78 -6.49
N SER A 85 -10.24 -17.28 -5.41
CA SER A 85 -11.56 -16.84 -4.93
C SER A 85 -11.56 -15.35 -4.62
N LEU A 86 -10.49 -14.79 -4.06
CA LEU A 86 -10.34 -13.36 -3.79
C LEU A 86 -10.09 -12.53 -5.06
N SER A 87 -9.39 -13.10 -6.04
CA SER A 87 -9.03 -12.38 -7.27
C SER A 87 -10.07 -12.51 -8.40
N LYS A 88 -11.07 -13.39 -8.23
CA LYS A 88 -12.11 -13.68 -9.21
C LYS A 88 -13.54 -13.46 -8.67
N ASN A 89 -13.69 -12.95 -7.44
CA ASN A 89 -15.02 -12.62 -6.93
C ASN A 89 -15.62 -11.40 -7.65
N ALA A 90 -16.92 -11.19 -7.45
CA ALA A 90 -17.66 -10.14 -8.13
C ALA A 90 -17.08 -8.74 -7.88
N LEU A 91 -16.53 -8.47 -6.69
CA LEU A 91 -15.90 -7.19 -6.36
C LEU A 91 -14.59 -6.99 -7.14
N ALA A 92 -13.72 -8.02 -7.17
CA ALA A 92 -12.47 -7.94 -7.92
C ALA A 92 -12.73 -7.75 -9.42
N GLU A 93 -13.66 -8.49 -10.01
CA GLU A 93 -14.01 -8.36 -11.43
C GLU A 93 -14.66 -7.00 -11.73
N TYR A 94 -15.51 -6.48 -10.85
CA TYR A 94 -16.07 -5.15 -10.98
C TYR A 94 -14.99 -4.08 -11.02
N LEU A 95 -14.03 -4.11 -10.07
CA LEU A 95 -12.96 -3.13 -10.00
C LEU A 95 -11.95 -3.27 -11.14
N LYS A 96 -11.69 -4.49 -11.63
CA LYS A 96 -10.91 -4.70 -12.85
C LYS A 96 -11.53 -4.02 -14.08
N GLY A 97 -12.86 -4.04 -14.18
CA GLY A 97 -13.59 -3.34 -15.24
C GLY A 97 -13.50 -1.81 -15.17
N LYS A 98 -13.05 -1.26 -14.03
CA LYS A 98 -12.84 0.19 -13.80
C LYS A 98 -11.38 0.61 -13.87
N LYS A 99 -10.46 -0.37 -13.91
CA LYS A 99 -9.02 -0.15 -13.93
C LYS A 99 -8.60 0.59 -15.19
N ASP A 100 -7.73 1.60 -15.03
CA ASP A 100 -6.94 2.14 -16.13
C ASP A 100 -5.49 1.64 -16.08
N GLU A 101 -4.67 2.08 -17.01
CA GLU A 101 -3.29 1.61 -17.19
C GLU A 101 -2.36 1.97 -16.02
N SER A 102 -2.73 2.97 -15.19
CA SER A 102 -1.91 3.39 -14.04
C SER A 102 -2.08 2.49 -12.81
N TRP A 103 -3.10 1.63 -12.76
CA TRP A 103 -3.30 0.74 -11.61
C TRP A 103 -2.45 -0.51 -11.73
N ALA A 104 -1.35 -0.59 -10.99
CA ALA A 104 -0.48 -1.76 -10.95
C ALA A 104 -1.10 -2.87 -10.08
N GLU A 105 -1.58 -2.52 -8.89
CA GLU A 105 -2.24 -3.44 -7.97
C GLU A 105 -3.52 -2.86 -7.39
N LEU A 106 -4.34 -3.71 -6.82
CA LEU A 106 -5.46 -3.32 -5.98
C LEU A 106 -5.77 -4.43 -4.97
N PHE A 107 -6.10 -4.03 -3.76
CA PHE A 107 -6.77 -4.90 -2.81
C PHE A 107 -7.77 -4.13 -1.96
N VAL A 108 -8.85 -4.82 -1.60
CA VAL A 108 -9.91 -4.35 -0.71
C VAL A 108 -9.81 -5.14 0.58
N SER A 109 -9.86 -4.45 1.71
CA SER A 109 -9.79 -5.06 3.03
C SER A 109 -11.05 -4.74 3.84
N GLY A 110 -11.49 -5.70 4.64
CA GLY A 110 -12.49 -5.49 5.67
C GLY A 110 -11.95 -4.63 6.83
N ALA A 111 -12.78 -4.40 7.84
CA ALA A 111 -12.44 -3.60 9.02
C ALA A 111 -11.26 -4.15 9.83
N ASP A 112 -11.05 -5.46 9.78
CA ASP A 112 -9.93 -6.16 10.44
C ASP A 112 -8.62 -6.13 9.65
N GLY A 113 -8.62 -5.51 8.46
CA GLY A 113 -7.49 -5.41 7.55
C GLY A 113 -7.24 -6.64 6.68
N THR A 114 -8.01 -7.73 6.84
CA THR A 114 -7.91 -8.93 5.98
C THR A 114 -8.56 -8.69 4.62
N LYS A 115 -8.18 -9.47 3.62
CA LYS A 115 -8.54 -9.20 2.23
C LYS A 115 -9.90 -9.75 1.84
N ALA A 116 -10.79 -8.85 1.40
CA ALA A 116 -12.08 -9.19 0.79
C ALA A 116 -11.96 -9.41 -0.73
N ALA A 117 -11.07 -8.67 -1.41
CA ALA A 117 -10.79 -8.83 -2.83
C ALA A 117 -9.37 -8.32 -3.16
N LEU A 118 -8.81 -8.80 -4.28
CA LEU A 118 -7.49 -8.36 -4.78
C LEU A 118 -7.39 -8.58 -6.30
N PHE A 119 -6.45 -7.89 -6.95
CA PHE A 119 -6.13 -8.18 -8.35
C PHE A 119 -5.13 -9.33 -8.46
N SER A 120 -4.09 -9.29 -7.64
CA SER A 120 -3.05 -10.30 -7.55
C SER A 120 -2.67 -10.55 -6.09
N LYS A 121 -2.05 -11.70 -5.82
CA LYS A 121 -1.60 -12.05 -4.46
C LYS A 121 -0.52 -11.06 -4.00
N SER A 122 -0.79 -10.39 -2.88
CA SER A 122 0.16 -9.50 -2.20
C SER A 122 0.94 -10.24 -1.12
N SER A 123 2.01 -9.65 -0.63
CA SER A 123 2.89 -10.24 0.40
C SER A 123 2.19 -10.45 1.76
N ASN A 124 1.20 -9.60 2.09
CA ASN A 124 0.53 -9.65 3.38
C ASN A 124 -0.92 -10.08 3.27
N TRP A 125 -1.36 -10.95 4.20
CA TRP A 125 -2.77 -11.31 4.35
C TRP A 125 -3.59 -10.17 4.93
N SER A 126 -3.09 -9.54 6.00
CA SER A 126 -3.75 -8.39 6.63
C SER A 126 -2.86 -7.16 6.59
N HIS A 127 -3.49 -6.01 6.44
CA HIS A 127 -2.85 -4.70 6.54
C HIS A 127 -3.20 -3.94 7.83
N LYS A 128 -3.84 -4.59 8.80
CA LYS A 128 -4.03 -4.00 10.14
C LYS A 128 -2.67 -3.62 10.74
N GLY A 129 -2.56 -2.42 11.27
CA GLY A 129 -1.30 -1.86 11.77
C GLY A 129 -0.40 -1.25 10.68
N LYS A 130 -0.86 -1.16 9.44
CA LYS A 130 -0.17 -0.45 8.35
C LYS A 130 -0.92 0.83 8.01
N GLU A 131 -0.22 1.94 7.79
CA GLU A 131 -0.82 3.26 7.53
C GLU A 131 -1.80 3.24 6.36
N LYS A 132 -1.51 2.49 5.30
CA LYS A 132 -2.38 2.31 4.14
C LYS A 132 -3.74 1.66 4.43
N HIS A 133 -3.92 1.07 5.62
CA HIS A 133 -5.19 0.60 6.13
C HIS A 133 -5.68 1.46 7.31
N ASP A 134 -4.80 1.75 8.26
CA ASP A 134 -5.18 2.41 9.52
C ASP A 134 -5.61 3.88 9.33
N LEU A 135 -5.03 4.60 8.35
CA LEU A 135 -5.49 5.96 8.01
C LEU A 135 -6.86 5.94 7.34
N PRO A 136 -7.13 5.09 6.32
CA PRO A 136 -8.49 4.87 5.82
C PRO A 136 -9.51 4.51 6.89
N MET A 137 -9.16 3.66 7.85
CA MET A 137 -10.06 3.34 8.97
C MET A 137 -10.34 4.51 9.91
N LYS A 138 -9.61 5.61 9.78
CA LYS A 138 -9.87 6.91 10.42
C LYS A 138 -10.53 7.93 9.48
N GLY A 139 -11.01 7.47 8.32
CA GLY A 139 -11.65 8.32 7.30
C GLY A 139 -10.66 9.18 6.49
N LYS A 140 -9.36 8.89 6.53
CA LYS A 140 -8.32 9.67 5.84
C LYS A 140 -7.80 8.93 4.61
N THR A 141 -7.46 9.67 3.56
CA THR A 141 -6.69 9.11 2.44
C THR A 141 -5.24 8.94 2.86
N TYR A 142 -4.66 7.79 2.54
CA TYR A 142 -3.22 7.55 2.61
C TYR A 142 -2.60 7.73 1.23
N ILE A 143 -1.46 8.38 1.15
CA ILE A 143 -0.60 8.43 -0.04
C ILE A 143 0.79 8.03 0.42
N GLY A 144 1.25 6.88 -0.06
CA GLY A 144 2.57 6.33 0.26
C GLY A 144 3.69 6.96 -0.56
N PRO A 145 4.94 6.76 -0.15
CA PRO A 145 6.10 7.13 -0.94
C PRO A 145 6.14 6.32 -2.25
N VAL A 146 6.93 6.80 -3.21
CA VAL A 146 7.26 6.03 -4.41
C VAL A 146 8.32 5.00 -4.03
N GLU A 147 8.01 3.73 -4.25
CA GLU A 147 8.89 2.61 -3.91
C GLU A 147 8.82 1.54 -5.01
N MET A 148 9.88 0.74 -5.12
CA MET A 148 9.85 -0.47 -5.94
C MET A 148 8.99 -1.52 -5.24
N ASP A 149 7.85 -1.89 -5.83
CA ASP A 149 7.02 -2.97 -5.27
C ASP A 149 7.69 -4.33 -5.46
N ALA A 150 7.92 -5.02 -4.35
CA ALA A 150 8.63 -6.31 -4.34
C ALA A 150 7.86 -7.44 -5.02
N SER A 151 6.54 -7.30 -5.21
CA SER A 151 5.69 -8.33 -5.82
C SER A 151 5.55 -8.17 -7.33
N SER A 152 5.55 -6.93 -7.82
CA SER A 152 5.38 -6.60 -9.24
C SER A 152 6.70 -6.19 -9.93
N GLY A 153 7.71 -5.74 -9.16
CA GLY A 153 8.93 -5.16 -9.71
C GLY A 153 8.70 -3.80 -10.39
N VAL A 154 7.57 -3.14 -10.12
CA VAL A 154 7.20 -1.84 -10.68
C VAL A 154 7.42 -0.75 -9.62
N GLU A 155 7.95 0.40 -10.06
CA GLU A 155 8.01 1.59 -9.23
C GLU A 155 6.60 2.17 -9.07
N GLU A 156 6.08 2.17 -7.84
CA GLU A 156 4.70 2.57 -7.56
C GLU A 156 4.56 3.40 -6.30
N ALA A 157 3.45 4.15 -6.23
CA ALA A 157 2.95 4.76 -5.01
C ALA A 157 1.61 4.14 -4.63
N GLN A 158 1.43 3.77 -3.38
CA GLN A 158 0.18 3.21 -2.91
C GLN A 158 -0.75 4.30 -2.37
N VAL A 159 -1.99 4.30 -2.86
CA VAL A 159 -3.08 5.17 -2.37
C VAL A 159 -4.06 4.32 -1.59
N GLY A 160 -4.24 4.63 -0.31
CA GLY A 160 -5.22 3.99 0.57
C GLY A 160 -6.46 4.88 0.75
N LEU A 161 -7.64 4.33 0.51
CA LEU A 161 -8.92 5.02 0.58
C LEU A 161 -9.85 4.34 1.59
N PRO A 162 -10.64 5.08 2.38
CA PRO A 162 -11.67 4.47 3.21
C PRO A 162 -12.80 3.90 2.35
N VAL A 163 -13.40 2.79 2.78
CA VAL A 163 -14.74 2.38 2.32
C VAL A 163 -15.73 2.90 3.36
N LEU A 164 -16.68 3.74 2.91
CA LEU A 164 -17.56 4.49 3.80
C LEU A 164 -19.02 4.00 3.69
N ASP A 165 -19.59 3.50 4.77
CA ASP A 165 -21.01 3.25 4.92
C ASP A 165 -21.63 4.36 5.77
N ALA A 166 -22.52 5.15 5.19
CA ALA A 166 -23.12 6.32 5.84
C ALA A 166 -22.07 7.23 6.54
N GLY A 167 -20.91 7.43 5.88
CA GLY A 167 -19.83 8.26 6.39
C GLY A 167 -18.91 7.58 7.40
N LYS A 168 -19.17 6.33 7.80
CA LYS A 168 -18.32 5.58 8.73
C LYS A 168 -17.38 4.66 7.95
N PRO A 169 -16.07 4.65 8.24
CA PRO A 169 -15.13 3.70 7.65
C PRO A 169 -15.48 2.26 8.07
N ILE A 170 -15.65 1.38 7.10
CA ILE A 170 -15.95 -0.04 7.29
C ILE A 170 -14.89 -0.97 6.70
N GLY A 171 -13.89 -0.40 6.05
CA GLY A 171 -12.79 -1.10 5.39
C GLY A 171 -11.91 -0.12 4.63
N SER A 172 -10.99 -0.66 3.85
CA SER A 172 -10.07 0.13 3.02
C SER A 172 -9.89 -0.46 1.64
N VAL A 173 -9.61 0.41 0.68
CA VAL A 173 -9.11 0.02 -0.65
C VAL A 173 -7.73 0.60 -0.83
N VAL A 174 -6.78 -0.21 -1.26
CA VAL A 174 -5.45 0.27 -1.65
C VAL A 174 -5.27 0.04 -3.14
N VAL A 175 -4.85 1.08 -3.83
CA VAL A 175 -4.49 1.05 -5.25
C VAL A 175 -3.01 1.40 -5.37
N GLY A 176 -2.23 0.49 -5.95
CA GLY A 176 -0.86 0.76 -6.37
C GLY A 176 -0.85 1.47 -7.72
N LEU A 177 -0.22 2.62 -7.78
CA LEU A 177 -0.13 3.45 -8.98
C LEU A 177 1.25 3.32 -9.60
N ALA A 178 1.36 2.71 -10.78
CA ALA A 178 2.60 2.66 -11.57
C ALA A 178 3.02 4.07 -11.98
N VAL A 179 4.15 4.54 -11.46
CA VAL A 179 4.62 5.92 -11.65
C VAL A 179 4.82 6.26 -13.12
N ASN A 180 5.37 5.34 -13.91
CA ASN A 180 5.62 5.51 -15.34
C ASN A 180 4.33 5.54 -16.21
N LYS A 181 3.15 5.29 -15.61
CA LYS A 181 1.84 5.33 -16.27
C LYS A 181 0.96 6.50 -15.82
N LEU A 182 1.44 7.32 -14.88
CA LEU A 182 0.73 8.53 -14.45
C LEU A 182 0.81 9.62 -15.53
N LYS A 183 -0.34 10.12 -15.94
CA LYS A 183 -0.50 11.22 -16.92
C LYS A 183 -0.70 12.56 -16.23
#